data_4b2d62f5292245927eb24b43d9f93edd
#
_entry.id   4b2d62f5292245927eb24b43d9f93edd
#
_cell.length_a   1.000
_cell.length_b   1.000
_cell.length_c   1.000
_cell.angle_alpha   90.00
_cell.angle_beta   90.00
_cell.angle_gamma   90.00
#
_symmetry.space_group_name_H-M   'P 1'
#
loop_
_entity.id
_entity.type
_entity.pdbx_description
1 polymer ?
#
loop_
_entity_poly.entity_id
_entity_poly.type
_entity_poly.pdbx_seq_one_letter_code
_entity_poly.pdbx_strand_id
1 'polypeptide(L)'
;MDIQKMLEQAQRMQEELRRTLKEMRVEASAGGGMVKVVMSGDKQIVSLTIEPEASEDIEMLQDLIIAAVNECGRKVDEAIQQQALKNLNLPGLGGLA
;
A
#
# COMPACT_ATOMS: atom_id res chain seq x y z
N MET A 1 33.28 -13.65 -12.41
CA MET A 1 32.00 -13.26 -11.85
C MET A 1 32.10 -13.27 -10.34
N ASP A 2 31.86 -12.13 -9.72
CA ASP A 2 32.04 -11.99 -8.27
C ASP A 2 30.69 -12.19 -7.59
N ILE A 3 30.53 -13.33 -6.93
CA ILE A 3 29.29 -13.71 -6.26
C ILE A 3 28.99 -12.76 -5.09
N GLN A 4 30.03 -12.28 -4.40
CA GLN A 4 29.87 -11.34 -3.30
C GLN A 4 29.25 -10.02 -3.77
N LYS A 5 29.69 -9.52 -4.91
CA LYS A 5 29.11 -8.29 -5.48
C LYS A 5 27.66 -8.48 -5.87
N MET A 6 27.33 -9.65 -6.41
CA MET A 6 25.95 -9.96 -6.77
C MET A 6 25.06 -10.00 -5.54
N LEU A 7 25.54 -10.59 -4.44
CA LEU A 7 24.80 -10.64 -3.19
C LEU A 7 24.62 -9.25 -2.59
N GLU A 8 25.67 -8.42 -2.64
CA GLU A 8 25.58 -7.04 -2.16
C GLU A 8 24.54 -6.23 -2.94
N GLN A 9 24.53 -6.40 -4.27
CA GLN A 9 23.55 -5.72 -5.11
C GLN A 9 22.13 -6.16 -4.79
N ALA A 10 21.95 -7.48 -4.59
CA ALA A 10 20.62 -8.01 -4.25
C ALA A 10 20.15 -7.46 -2.91
N GLN A 11 21.03 -7.35 -1.94
CA GLN A 11 20.70 -6.79 -0.63
C GLN A 11 20.33 -5.32 -0.72
N ARG A 12 21.06 -4.55 -1.53
CA ARG A 12 20.73 -3.13 -1.75
C ARG A 12 19.39 -2.97 -2.39
N MET A 13 19.07 -3.78 -3.39
CA MET A 13 17.77 -3.73 -4.04
C MET A 13 16.65 -4.05 -3.08
N GLN A 14 16.86 -5.03 -2.20
CA GLN A 14 15.89 -5.37 -1.17
C GLN A 14 15.66 -4.21 -0.20
N GLU A 15 16.74 -3.56 0.23
CA GLU A 15 16.64 -2.42 1.14
C GLU A 15 15.94 -1.24 0.49
N GLU A 16 16.25 -0.96 -0.77
CA GLU A 16 15.60 0.10 -1.52
C GLU A 16 14.11 -0.17 -1.68
N LEU A 17 13.76 -1.42 -1.99
CA LEU A 17 12.35 -1.81 -2.11
C LEU A 17 11.63 -1.64 -0.78
N ARG A 18 12.25 -2.08 0.31
CA ARG A 18 11.65 -1.95 1.65
C ARG A 18 11.43 -0.49 1.99
N ARG A 19 12.39 0.38 1.69
CA ARG A 19 12.27 1.81 1.94
C ARG A 19 11.16 2.41 1.11
N THR A 20 11.11 2.06 -0.17
CA THR A 20 10.07 2.56 -1.08
C THR A 20 8.69 2.17 -0.57
N LEU A 21 8.52 0.92 -0.13
CA LEU A 21 7.24 0.47 0.41
C LEU A 21 6.87 1.22 1.69
N LYS A 22 7.84 1.43 2.57
CA LYS A 22 7.59 2.17 3.82
C LYS A 22 7.15 3.61 3.56
N GLU A 23 7.67 4.23 2.53
CA GLU A 23 7.37 5.62 2.21
C GLU A 23 6.07 5.80 1.41
N MET A 24 5.55 4.73 0.82
CA MET A 24 4.28 4.80 0.12
C MET A 24 3.14 5.18 1.07
N ARG A 25 2.19 5.94 0.54
CA ARG A 25 0.98 6.31 1.28
C ARG A 25 -0.23 6.07 0.40
N VAL A 26 -1.12 5.22 0.89
CA VAL A 26 -2.36 4.89 0.20
C VAL A 26 -3.50 5.17 1.17
N GLU A 27 -4.52 5.83 0.68
CA GLU A 27 -5.65 6.25 1.50
C GLU A 27 -6.93 5.57 1.03
N ALA A 28 -7.75 5.18 1.98
CA ALA A 28 -9.10 4.69 1.72
C ALA A 28 -10.04 5.19 2.80
N SER A 29 -11.31 5.25 2.48
CA SER A 29 -12.32 5.70 3.42
C SER A 29 -13.58 4.83 3.30
N ALA A 30 -14.42 4.90 4.31
CA ALA A 30 -15.71 4.24 4.34
C ALA A 30 -16.75 5.16 4.99
N GLY A 31 -18.01 4.89 4.69
CA GLY A 31 -19.11 5.67 5.26
C GLY A 31 -19.13 7.12 4.83
N GLY A 32 -18.82 7.37 3.55
CA GLY A 32 -18.81 8.75 3.06
C GLY A 32 -17.71 9.61 3.65
N GLY A 33 -16.63 8.99 4.08
CA GLY A 33 -15.50 9.71 4.67
C GLY A 33 -15.51 9.74 6.19
N MET A 34 -16.47 9.08 6.83
CA MET A 34 -16.53 9.04 8.30
C MET A 34 -15.32 8.37 8.93
N VAL A 35 -14.78 7.36 8.24
CA VAL A 35 -13.54 6.67 8.66
C VAL A 35 -12.56 6.72 7.50
N LYS A 36 -11.36 7.16 7.79
CA LYS A 36 -10.29 7.28 6.80
C LYS A 36 -9.05 6.57 7.31
N VAL A 37 -8.44 5.75 6.46
CA VAL A 37 -7.25 5.00 6.77
C VAL A 37 -6.15 5.36 5.78
N VAL A 38 -4.94 5.56 6.29
CA VAL A 38 -3.75 5.70 5.46
C VAL A 38 -2.81 4.54 5.79
N MET A 39 -2.35 3.85 4.76
CA MET A 39 -1.48 2.70 4.87
C MET A 39 -0.20 2.92 4.10
N SER A 40 0.89 2.31 4.56
CA SER A 40 2.12 2.25 3.79
C SER A 40 2.09 1.05 2.84
N GLY A 41 3.10 0.95 1.98
CA GLY A 41 3.18 -0.15 1.01
C GLY A 41 3.43 -1.51 1.66
N ASP A 42 3.98 -1.53 2.87
CA ASP A 42 4.14 -2.76 3.65
C ASP A 42 2.92 -3.05 4.51
N LYS A 43 1.80 -2.41 4.20
CA LYS A 43 0.48 -2.62 4.83
C LYS A 43 0.44 -2.31 6.32
N GLN A 44 1.25 -1.34 6.73
CA GLN A 44 1.14 -0.80 8.08
C GLN A 44 0.15 0.36 8.07
N ILE A 45 -0.75 0.37 9.04
CA ILE A 45 -1.66 1.50 9.19
C ILE A 45 -0.86 2.67 9.77
N VAL A 46 -0.77 3.75 9.01
CA VAL A 46 -0.03 4.94 9.41
C VAL A 46 -0.93 5.90 10.17
N SER A 47 -2.18 6.02 9.73
CA SER A 47 -3.15 6.87 10.42
C SER A 47 -4.56 6.34 10.25
N LEU A 48 -5.37 6.59 11.25
CA LEU A 48 -6.78 6.27 11.26
C LEU A 48 -7.51 7.50 11.79
N THR A 49 -8.39 8.04 10.97
CA THR A 49 -9.17 9.22 11.33
C THR A 49 -10.64 8.85 11.38
N ILE A 50 -11.29 9.20 12.46
CA ILE A 50 -12.71 8.90 12.70
C ILE A 50 -13.43 10.22 12.96
N GLU A 51 -14.49 10.50 12.19
CA GLU A 51 -15.32 11.65 12.50
C GLU A 51 -16.11 11.41 13.76
N PRO A 52 -16.29 12.42 14.61
CA PRO A 52 -16.99 12.24 15.89
C PRO A 52 -18.39 11.62 15.76
N GLU A 53 -19.11 11.92 14.69
CA GLU A 53 -20.45 11.37 14.45
C GLU A 53 -20.45 9.85 14.38
N ALA A 54 -19.38 9.26 13.84
CA ALA A 54 -19.28 7.82 13.73
C ALA A 54 -19.12 7.13 15.08
N SER A 55 -18.64 7.86 16.10
CA SER A 55 -18.44 7.30 17.44
C SER A 55 -19.74 7.13 18.21
N GLU A 56 -20.84 7.71 17.73
CA GLU A 56 -22.15 7.59 18.36
C GLU A 56 -22.76 6.21 18.21
N ASP A 57 -22.35 5.48 17.17
CA ASP A 57 -22.81 4.10 16.93
C ASP A 57 -21.59 3.22 16.79
N ILE A 58 -21.27 2.50 17.86
CA ILE A 58 -20.06 1.69 17.91
C ILE A 58 -20.11 0.52 16.93
N GLU A 59 -21.27 -0.10 16.74
CA GLU A 59 -21.38 -1.21 15.80
C GLU A 59 -21.14 -0.74 14.37
N MET A 60 -21.72 0.39 13.99
CA MET A 60 -21.48 0.99 12.71
C MET A 60 -20.01 1.36 12.55
N LEU A 61 -19.41 1.94 13.60
CA LEU A 61 -18.01 2.33 13.57
C LEU A 61 -17.10 1.14 13.34
N GLN A 62 -17.35 0.02 14.01
CA GLN A 62 -16.57 -1.21 13.81
C GLN A 62 -16.63 -1.66 12.36
N ASP A 63 -17.81 -1.68 11.77
CA ASP A 63 -17.99 -2.07 10.37
C ASP A 63 -17.28 -1.14 9.42
N LEU A 64 -17.32 0.17 9.68
CA LEU A 64 -16.66 1.15 8.85
C LEU A 64 -15.15 1.03 8.91
N ILE A 65 -14.60 0.76 10.10
CA ILE A 65 -13.16 0.55 10.24
C ILE A 65 -12.73 -0.68 9.45
N ILE A 66 -13.47 -1.78 9.57
CA ILE A 66 -13.16 -3.01 8.83
C ILE A 66 -13.19 -2.73 7.33
N ALA A 67 -14.23 -2.06 6.86
CA ALA A 67 -14.37 -1.74 5.45
C ALA A 67 -13.24 -0.85 4.94
N ALA A 68 -12.89 0.18 5.69
CA ALA A 68 -11.84 1.12 5.29
C ALA A 68 -10.47 0.44 5.26
N VAL A 69 -10.16 -0.37 6.27
CA VAL A 69 -8.87 -1.07 6.34
C VAL A 69 -8.75 -2.08 5.19
N ASN A 70 -9.79 -2.86 4.96
CA ASN A 70 -9.77 -3.86 3.89
C ASN A 70 -9.64 -3.19 2.51
N GLU A 71 -10.37 -2.12 2.29
CA GLU A 71 -10.29 -1.37 1.04
C GLU A 71 -8.90 -0.77 0.85
N CYS A 72 -8.31 -0.23 1.93
CA CYS A 72 -6.98 0.34 1.88
C CYS A 72 -5.94 -0.71 1.52
N GLY A 73 -6.02 -1.90 2.13
CA GLY A 73 -5.13 -3.00 1.81
C GLY A 73 -5.22 -3.42 0.36
N ARG A 74 -6.44 -3.47 -0.19
CA ARG A 74 -6.65 -3.79 -1.60
C ARG A 74 -6.03 -2.74 -2.50
N LYS A 75 -6.18 -1.46 -2.16
CA LYS A 75 -5.58 -0.36 -2.91
C LYS A 75 -4.06 -0.40 -2.86
N VAL A 76 -3.49 -0.78 -1.73
CA VAL A 76 -2.04 -0.95 -1.60
C VAL A 76 -1.55 -2.01 -2.58
N ASP A 77 -2.22 -3.16 -2.62
CA ASP A 77 -1.87 -4.23 -3.55
C ASP A 77 -1.95 -3.77 -5.00
N GLU A 78 -2.99 -3.03 -5.35
CA GLU A 78 -3.13 -2.47 -6.69
C GLU A 78 -2.02 -1.49 -7.03
N ALA A 79 -1.69 -0.61 -6.08
CA ALA A 79 -0.65 0.39 -6.29
C ALA A 79 0.71 -0.27 -6.52
N ILE A 80 1.02 -1.31 -5.74
CA ILE A 80 2.26 -2.05 -5.90
C ILE A 80 2.29 -2.76 -7.25
N GLN A 81 1.19 -3.38 -7.65
CA GLN A 81 1.08 -4.06 -8.92
C GLN A 81 1.28 -3.10 -10.08
N GLN A 82 0.65 -1.93 -10.03
CA GLN A 82 0.81 -0.92 -11.06
C GLN A 82 2.24 -0.40 -11.14
N GLN A 83 2.88 -0.22 -9.99
CA GLN A 83 4.26 0.23 -9.93
C GLN A 83 5.21 -0.82 -10.54
N ALA A 84 4.97 -2.10 -10.24
CA ALA A 84 5.74 -3.19 -10.80
C ALA A 84 5.58 -3.27 -12.32
N LEU A 85 4.36 -3.08 -12.82
CA LEU A 85 4.11 -3.07 -14.25
C LEU A 85 4.81 -1.91 -14.95
N LYS A 86 4.84 -0.74 -14.33
CA LYS A 86 5.57 0.41 -14.86
C LYS A 86 7.06 0.13 -14.95
N ASN A 87 7.62 -0.47 -13.91
CA ASN A 87 9.04 -0.77 -13.86
C ASN A 87 9.43 -1.89 -14.84
N LEU A 88 8.47 -2.75 -15.18
CA LEU A 88 8.67 -3.83 -16.14
C LEU A 88 8.31 -3.43 -17.57
N ASN A 89 7.91 -2.18 -17.77
CA ASN A 89 7.57 -1.68 -19.10
C ASN A 89 8.83 -1.42 -19.91
N LEU A 90 9.54 -2.48 -20.22
CA LEU A 90 10.75 -2.43 -21.03
C LEU A 90 10.38 -2.48 -22.51
N PRO A 91 11.25 -1.91 -23.40
CA PRO A 91 11.06 -2.08 -24.83
C PRO A 91 11.02 -3.56 -25.18
N GLY A 92 9.98 -4.00 -25.81
CA GLY A 92 9.76 -5.41 -26.15
C GLY A 92 8.80 -6.13 -25.23
N LEU A 93 8.68 -5.73 -23.97
CA LEU A 93 7.65 -6.29 -23.08
C LEU A 93 6.32 -5.56 -23.20
N GLY A 94 6.38 -4.30 -23.57
CA GLY A 94 5.17 -3.54 -23.82
C GLY A 94 4.34 -4.07 -24.97
N GLY A 95 4.95 -4.81 -25.88
CA GLY A 95 4.24 -5.45 -26.98
C GLY A 95 3.50 -6.72 -26.59
N LEU A 96 3.67 -7.20 -25.36
CA LEU A 96 3.00 -8.37 -24.85
C LEU A 96 1.67 -8.04 -24.15
N ALA A 97 1.45 -6.79 -23.92
CA ALA A 97 0.23 -6.34 -23.24
C ALA A 97 -0.95 -6.27 -24.19
#